data_ec7e4560491daa28bfa2e32f1d3eedfc
#
_entry.id   ec7e4560491daa28bfa2e32f1d3eedfc
#
_cell.length_a   1.000
_cell.length_b   1.000
_cell.length_c   1.000
_cell.angle_alpha   90.00
_cell.angle_beta   90.00
_cell.angle_gamma   90.00
#
_symmetry.space_group_name_H-M   'P 1'
#
loop_
_entity.id
_entity.type
_entity.pdbx_description
1 polymer ?
#
loop_
_entity_poly.entity_id
_entity_poly.type
_entity_poly.pdbx_seq_one_letter_code
_entity_poly.pdbx_strand_id
1 'polypeptide(L)'
;MEQFSFDIKLIFAILNGKVSAAINRKLYRNFREYNLDITPEQWTVLLFLWEKEGVTQQELCHVTFKDKPSMTRLINNMEKQNLVKRTACDTDKRINLIYLTSYGRSLEDKSRYVANKTLKEALRGLTIEELRVSQDVLRKVFSKTKD
;
A
#
# COMPACT_ATOMS: atom_id res chain seq x y z
N MET A 1 -11.76 -20.31 24.08
CA MET A 1 -11.87 -19.17 23.15
C MET A 1 -13.34 -18.76 23.05
N GLU A 2 -13.64 -17.53 23.42
CA GLU A 2 -15.01 -17.03 23.33
C GLU A 2 -15.42 -16.99 21.86
N GLN A 3 -16.53 -17.65 21.54
CA GLN A 3 -17.13 -17.55 20.21
C GLN A 3 -18.14 -16.40 20.24
N PHE A 4 -17.79 -15.32 19.55
CA PHE A 4 -18.73 -14.24 19.33
C PHE A 4 -19.76 -14.66 18.28
N SER A 5 -21.04 -14.45 18.59
CA SER A 5 -22.11 -14.76 17.64
C SER A 5 -22.44 -13.51 16.81
N PHE A 6 -21.62 -13.26 15.79
CA PHE A 6 -21.87 -12.18 14.84
C PHE A 6 -22.49 -12.72 13.56
N ASP A 7 -23.30 -11.91 12.90
CA ASP A 7 -23.81 -12.30 11.59
C ASP A 7 -22.69 -12.25 10.54
N ILE A 8 -22.98 -12.86 9.40
CA ILE A 8 -21.99 -13.01 8.32
C ILE A 8 -21.45 -11.66 7.81
N LYS A 9 -22.27 -10.59 7.84
CA LYS A 9 -21.86 -9.26 7.38
C LYS A 9 -20.85 -8.65 8.35
N LEU A 10 -21.08 -8.76 9.64
CA LEU A 10 -20.16 -8.26 10.67
C LEU A 10 -18.86 -9.03 10.65
N ILE A 11 -18.92 -10.34 10.47
CA ILE A 11 -17.72 -11.18 10.38
C ILE A 11 -16.88 -10.77 9.17
N PHE A 12 -17.50 -10.52 8.02
CA PHE A 12 -16.80 -10.06 6.82
C PHE A 12 -16.01 -8.77 7.10
N ALA A 13 -16.66 -7.77 7.71
CA ALA A 13 -16.02 -6.49 8.00
C ALA A 13 -14.86 -6.64 8.98
N ILE A 14 -15.05 -7.42 10.04
CA ILE A 14 -14.02 -7.68 11.05
C ILE A 14 -12.83 -8.41 10.44
N LEU A 15 -13.07 -9.47 9.69
CA LEU A 15 -12.00 -10.26 9.05
C LEU A 15 -11.22 -9.44 8.05
N ASN A 16 -11.88 -8.61 7.27
CA ASN A 16 -11.21 -7.74 6.30
C ASN A 16 -10.18 -6.83 6.97
N GLY A 17 -10.56 -6.15 8.04
CA GLY A 17 -9.63 -5.30 8.79
C GLY A 17 -8.51 -6.09 9.45
N LYS A 18 -8.85 -7.22 10.06
CA LYS A 18 -7.90 -8.10 10.75
C LYS A 18 -6.84 -8.66 9.81
N VAL A 19 -7.25 -9.14 8.65
CA VAL A 19 -6.34 -9.70 7.63
C VAL A 19 -5.41 -8.63 7.08
N SER A 20 -5.95 -7.46 6.76
CA SER A 20 -5.15 -6.34 6.27
C SER A 20 -4.06 -5.94 7.27
N ALA A 21 -4.43 -5.81 8.55
CA ALA A 21 -3.48 -5.48 9.62
C ALA A 21 -2.41 -6.56 9.77
N ALA A 22 -2.80 -7.83 9.73
CA ALA A 22 -1.87 -8.96 9.89
C ALA A 22 -0.87 -9.05 8.73
N ILE A 23 -1.33 -8.88 7.49
CA ILE A 23 -0.46 -8.89 6.32
C ILE A 23 0.53 -7.71 6.38
N ASN A 24 0.05 -6.52 6.71
CA ASN A 24 0.91 -5.35 6.81
C ASN A 24 1.98 -5.50 7.90
N ARG A 25 1.62 -6.09 9.04
CA ARG A 25 2.58 -6.35 10.13
C ARG A 25 3.66 -7.32 9.68
N LYS A 26 3.28 -8.36 8.95
CA LYS A 26 4.23 -9.37 8.45
C LYS A 26 5.15 -8.79 7.38
N LEU A 27 4.61 -8.00 6.46
CA LEU A 27 5.41 -7.30 5.45
C LEU A 27 6.43 -6.37 6.10
N TYR A 28 6.01 -5.57 7.07
CA TYR A 28 6.89 -4.63 7.76
C TYR A 28 8.06 -5.35 8.44
N ARG A 29 7.76 -6.43 9.15
CA ARG A 29 8.78 -7.23 9.82
C ARG A 29 9.77 -7.81 8.81
N ASN A 30 9.28 -8.36 7.70
CA ASN A 30 10.12 -8.98 6.68
C ASN A 30 10.97 -7.93 5.93
N PHE A 31 10.40 -6.76 5.65
CA PHE A 31 11.20 -5.66 5.08
C PHE A 31 12.40 -5.34 5.98
N ARG A 32 12.18 -5.25 7.28
CA ARG A 32 13.25 -4.95 8.24
C ARG A 32 14.29 -6.04 8.28
N GLU A 33 13.90 -7.30 8.23
CA GLU A 33 14.84 -8.44 8.21
C GLU A 33 15.77 -8.40 6.98
N TYR A 34 15.28 -7.84 5.88
CA TYR A 34 16.08 -7.67 4.65
C TYR A 34 16.74 -6.29 4.56
N ASN A 35 16.80 -5.56 5.67
CA ASN A 35 17.41 -4.23 5.76
C ASN A 35 16.73 -3.20 4.85
N LEU A 36 15.43 -3.34 4.64
CA LEU A 36 14.61 -2.37 3.94
C LEU A 36 13.90 -1.51 4.98
N ASP A 37 14.29 -0.24 5.07
CA ASP A 37 13.70 0.71 6.00
C ASP A 37 12.49 1.40 5.37
N ILE A 38 11.48 0.60 5.05
CA ILE A 38 10.22 1.08 4.49
C ILE A 38 9.05 0.39 5.18
N THR A 39 7.95 1.11 5.31
CA THR A 39 6.69 0.56 5.81
C THR A 39 5.86 0.02 4.66
N PRO A 40 4.88 -0.85 4.91
CA PRO A 40 3.95 -1.29 3.86
C PRO A 40 3.19 -0.14 3.20
N GLU A 41 2.84 0.91 3.95
CA GLU A 41 2.20 2.10 3.37
C GLU A 41 3.13 2.84 2.41
N GLN A 42 4.39 3.03 2.80
CA GLN A 42 5.40 3.63 1.93
C GLN A 42 5.63 2.77 0.70
N TRP A 43 5.71 1.45 0.88
CA TRP A 43 5.88 0.52 -0.23
C TRP A 43 4.74 0.62 -1.23
N THR A 44 3.50 0.77 -0.76
CA THR A 44 2.35 0.94 -1.65
C THR A 44 2.50 2.20 -2.52
N VAL A 45 2.95 3.31 -1.94
CA VAL A 45 3.23 4.52 -2.72
C VAL A 45 4.35 4.27 -3.74
N LEU A 46 5.42 3.60 -3.30
CA LEU A 46 6.53 3.26 -4.19
C LEU A 46 6.07 2.40 -5.37
N LEU A 47 5.17 1.44 -5.16
CA LEU A 47 4.62 0.61 -6.22
C LEU A 47 3.99 1.45 -7.33
N PHE A 48 3.21 2.47 -6.97
CA PHE A 48 2.60 3.36 -7.95
C PHE A 48 3.66 4.23 -8.66
N LEU A 49 4.65 4.71 -7.90
CA LEU A 49 5.71 5.54 -8.47
C LEU A 49 6.65 4.76 -9.39
N TRP A 50 6.90 3.49 -9.11
CA TRP A 50 7.69 2.65 -10.01
C TRP A 50 7.00 2.45 -11.36
N GLU A 51 5.68 2.49 -11.38
CA GLU A 51 4.93 2.43 -12.65
C GLU A 51 4.87 3.79 -13.34
N LYS A 52 4.67 4.87 -12.57
CA LYS A 52 4.57 6.22 -13.14
C LYS A 52 5.03 7.25 -12.12
N GLU A 53 6.12 7.94 -12.44
CA GLU A 53 6.61 9.08 -11.66
C GLU A 53 5.97 10.39 -12.13
N GLY A 54 6.22 11.46 -11.41
CA GLY A 54 5.73 12.77 -11.77
C GLY A 54 4.23 12.91 -11.57
N VAL A 55 3.70 12.27 -10.56
CA VAL A 55 2.29 12.32 -10.21
C VAL A 55 2.06 13.31 -9.08
N THR A 56 0.85 13.84 -8.99
CA THR A 56 0.47 14.75 -7.91
C THR A 56 0.19 13.97 -6.64
N GLN A 57 0.28 14.66 -5.50
CA GLN A 57 -0.12 14.08 -4.22
C GLN A 57 -1.60 13.68 -4.22
N GLN A 58 -2.45 14.45 -4.91
CA GLN A 58 -3.87 14.13 -5.04
C GLN A 58 -4.10 12.81 -5.78
N GLU A 59 -3.34 12.56 -6.85
CA GLU A 59 -3.40 11.27 -7.56
C GLU A 59 -3.01 10.11 -6.65
N LEU A 60 -1.99 10.29 -5.82
CA LEU A 60 -1.59 9.27 -4.85
C LEU A 60 -2.67 9.04 -3.79
N CYS A 61 -3.33 10.09 -3.32
CA CYS A 61 -4.47 9.96 -2.41
C CYS A 61 -5.57 9.11 -3.03
N HIS A 62 -5.87 9.35 -4.29
CA HIS A 62 -6.93 8.63 -5.00
C HIS A 62 -6.61 7.14 -5.13
N VAL A 63 -5.41 6.79 -5.62
CA VAL A 63 -5.06 5.38 -5.87
C VAL A 63 -4.81 4.59 -4.59
N THR A 64 -4.43 5.25 -3.50
CA THR A 64 -4.18 4.58 -2.21
C THR A 64 -5.37 4.66 -1.26
N PHE A 65 -6.38 5.43 -1.61
CA PHE A 65 -7.53 5.72 -0.75
C PHE A 65 -7.12 6.31 0.62
N LYS A 66 -6.18 7.25 0.58
CA LYS A 66 -5.76 8.00 1.76
C LYS A 66 -6.27 9.42 1.70
N ASP A 67 -6.53 10.01 2.88
CA ASP A 67 -6.86 11.42 2.97
C ASP A 67 -5.60 12.29 2.76
N LYS A 68 -5.83 13.56 2.47
CA LYS A 68 -4.76 14.51 2.18
C LYS A 68 -3.78 14.70 3.33
N PRO A 69 -4.22 14.89 4.60
CA PRO A 69 -3.27 15.02 5.72
C PRO A 69 -2.40 13.80 5.92
N SER A 70 -2.97 12.59 5.82
CA SER A 70 -2.22 11.34 5.96
C SER A 70 -1.18 11.20 4.85
N MET A 71 -1.56 11.49 3.61
CA MET A 71 -0.64 11.44 2.48
C MET A 71 0.48 12.48 2.63
N THR A 72 0.16 13.69 3.07
CA THR A 72 1.17 14.71 3.31
C THR A 72 2.22 14.26 4.30
N ARG A 73 1.80 13.66 5.43
CA ARG A 73 2.73 13.12 6.43
C ARG A 73 3.58 11.99 5.85
N LEU A 74 2.94 11.10 5.09
CA LEU A 74 3.62 9.96 4.48
C LEU A 74 4.71 10.42 3.51
N ILE A 75 4.38 11.35 2.60
CA ILE A 75 5.32 11.88 1.63
C ILE A 75 6.44 12.67 2.33
N ASN A 76 6.11 13.47 3.37
CA ASN A 76 7.13 14.17 4.15
C ASN A 76 8.15 13.19 4.74
N ASN A 77 7.70 12.09 5.31
CA ASN A 77 8.59 11.07 5.86
C ASN A 77 9.41 10.38 4.77
N MET A 78 8.81 10.12 3.63
CA MET A 78 9.51 9.50 2.49
C MET A 78 10.57 10.43 1.91
N GLU A 79 10.33 11.74 1.92
CA GLU A 79 11.36 12.71 1.55
C GLU A 79 12.53 12.71 2.53
N LYS A 80 12.22 12.69 3.83
CA LYS A 80 13.26 12.64 4.88
C LYS A 80 14.11 11.38 4.77
N GLN A 81 13.51 10.28 4.35
CA GLN A 81 14.21 9.02 4.13
C GLN A 81 14.90 8.94 2.77
N ASN A 82 14.86 10.02 1.99
CA ASN A 82 15.46 10.08 0.66
C ASN A 82 14.89 9.06 -0.33
N LEU A 83 13.62 8.72 -0.19
CA LEU A 83 12.93 7.80 -1.10
C LEU A 83 12.31 8.54 -2.29
N VAL A 84 11.76 9.73 -2.03
CA VAL A 84 11.08 10.55 -3.03
C VAL A 84 11.52 11.99 -2.91
N LYS A 85 11.22 12.78 -3.94
CA LYS A 85 11.40 14.24 -3.95
C LYS A 85 10.17 14.91 -4.53
N ARG A 86 9.86 16.09 -4.04
CA ARG A 86 8.82 16.94 -4.60
C ARG A 86 9.45 17.94 -5.56
N THR A 87 8.82 18.12 -6.70
CA THR A 87 9.22 19.14 -7.68
C THR A 87 7.99 19.96 -8.02
N ALA A 88 8.10 21.29 -7.97
CA ALA A 88 6.99 22.15 -8.35
C ALA A 88 6.63 21.92 -9.82
N CYS A 89 5.34 21.90 -10.11
CA CYS A 89 4.84 21.77 -11.47
C CYS A 89 5.15 23.06 -12.27
N ASP A 90 5.69 22.91 -13.49
CA ASP A 90 6.06 24.05 -14.32
C ASP A 90 4.86 24.92 -14.70
N THR A 91 3.69 24.30 -14.89
CA THR A 91 2.47 25.00 -15.32
C THR A 91 1.67 25.56 -14.14
N ASP A 92 1.83 25.02 -12.93
CA ASP A 92 1.20 25.50 -11.71
C ASP A 92 2.09 25.21 -10.51
N LYS A 93 2.82 26.23 -10.03
CA LYS A 93 3.77 26.10 -8.93
C LYS A 93 3.12 25.79 -7.58
N ARG A 94 1.80 25.87 -7.47
CA ARG A 94 1.07 25.47 -6.27
C ARG A 94 0.94 23.94 -6.16
N ILE A 95 1.20 23.23 -7.25
CA ILE A 95 1.10 21.78 -7.34
C ILE A 95 2.51 21.19 -7.32
N ASN A 96 2.72 20.19 -6.46
CA ASN A 96 3.95 19.43 -6.41
C ASN A 96 3.78 18.09 -7.11
N LEU A 97 4.79 17.75 -7.91
CA LEU A 97 4.89 16.43 -8.53
C LEU A 97 5.87 15.58 -7.73
N ILE A 98 5.52 14.33 -7.56
CA ILE A 98 6.30 13.39 -6.75
C ILE A 98 7.12 12.49 -7.67
N TYR A 99 8.43 12.44 -7.42
CA TYR A 99 9.39 11.63 -8.17
C TYR A 99 10.17 10.74 -7.22
N LEU A 100 10.64 9.63 -7.75
CA LEU A 100 11.58 8.78 -7.01
C LEU A 100 12.98 9.40 -7.01
N THR A 101 13.71 9.19 -5.94
CA THR A 101 15.18 9.39 -5.95
C THR A 101 15.84 8.16 -6.57
N SER A 102 17.16 8.24 -6.83
CA SER A 102 17.92 7.07 -7.25
C SER A 102 17.83 5.94 -6.23
N TYR A 103 17.87 6.29 -4.95
CA TYR A 103 17.70 5.33 -3.86
C TYR A 103 16.32 4.69 -3.90
N GLY A 104 15.25 5.49 -4.04
CA GLY A 104 13.89 4.97 -4.14
C GLY A 104 13.71 4.00 -5.31
N ARG A 105 14.32 4.32 -6.47
CA ARG A 105 14.30 3.40 -7.62
C ARG A 105 15.03 2.10 -7.33
N SER A 106 16.14 2.17 -6.61
CA SER A 106 16.97 1.00 -6.34
C SER A 106 16.30 -0.05 -5.45
N LEU A 107 15.23 0.32 -4.73
CA LEU A 107 14.56 -0.58 -3.80
C LEU A 107 13.53 -1.49 -4.45
N GLU A 108 13.22 -1.29 -5.71
CA GLU A 108 12.10 -2.00 -6.37
C GLU A 108 12.29 -3.52 -6.33
N ASP A 109 13.39 -4.03 -6.86
CA ASP A 109 13.58 -5.47 -7.03
C ASP A 109 13.61 -6.19 -5.69
N LYS A 110 14.37 -5.68 -4.74
CA LYS A 110 14.50 -6.30 -3.43
C LYS A 110 13.18 -6.28 -2.66
N SER A 111 12.47 -5.16 -2.67
CA SER A 111 11.20 -5.04 -1.95
C SER A 111 10.12 -5.92 -2.57
N ARG A 112 10.07 -6.02 -3.89
CA ARG A 112 9.14 -6.93 -4.58
C ARG A 112 9.44 -8.38 -4.25
N TYR A 113 10.71 -8.73 -4.18
CA TYR A 113 11.12 -10.09 -3.80
C TYR A 113 10.62 -10.44 -2.39
N VAL A 114 10.86 -9.55 -1.42
CA VAL A 114 10.45 -9.76 -0.03
C VAL A 114 8.93 -9.81 0.09
N ALA A 115 8.23 -8.90 -0.59
CA ALA A 115 6.76 -8.87 -0.58
C ALA A 115 6.17 -10.13 -1.21
N ASN A 116 6.69 -10.54 -2.36
CA ASN A 116 6.22 -11.76 -3.03
C ASN A 116 6.43 -13.00 -2.15
N LYS A 117 7.59 -13.12 -1.51
CA LYS A 117 7.88 -14.21 -0.59
C LYS A 117 6.90 -14.23 0.58
N THR A 118 6.65 -13.06 1.17
CA THR A 118 5.73 -12.90 2.29
C THR A 118 4.30 -13.30 1.89
N LEU A 119 3.83 -12.79 0.76
CA LEU A 119 2.48 -13.04 0.28
C LEU A 119 2.28 -14.48 -0.20
N LYS A 120 3.28 -15.06 -0.84
CA LYS A 120 3.24 -16.47 -1.23
C LYS A 120 3.02 -17.38 -0.03
N GLU A 121 3.70 -17.09 1.07
CA GLU A 121 3.52 -17.84 2.31
C GLU A 121 2.16 -17.58 2.96
N ALA A 122 1.75 -16.31 3.03
CA ALA A 122 0.48 -15.92 3.63
C ALA A 122 -0.74 -16.48 2.89
N LEU A 123 -0.61 -16.61 1.57
CA LEU A 123 -1.71 -17.08 0.70
C LEU A 123 -1.56 -18.55 0.31
N ARG A 124 -0.64 -19.26 0.95
CA ARG A 124 -0.40 -20.68 0.67
C ARG A 124 -1.68 -21.50 0.89
N GLY A 125 -1.95 -22.41 -0.03
CA GLY A 125 -3.15 -23.25 0.02
C GLY A 125 -4.37 -22.66 -0.66
N LEU A 126 -4.30 -21.39 -1.07
CA LEU A 126 -5.37 -20.77 -1.84
C LEU A 126 -5.17 -21.03 -3.33
N THR A 127 -6.26 -21.28 -4.03
CA THR A 127 -6.24 -21.39 -5.49
C THR A 127 -6.29 -20.01 -6.13
N ILE A 128 -5.86 -19.93 -7.39
CA ILE A 128 -5.98 -18.70 -8.18
C ILE A 128 -7.44 -18.27 -8.27
N GLU A 129 -8.36 -19.24 -8.41
CA GLU A 129 -9.79 -18.96 -8.47
C GLU A 129 -10.30 -18.32 -7.18
N GLU A 130 -9.90 -18.86 -6.02
CA GLU A 130 -10.26 -18.26 -4.73
C GLU A 130 -9.76 -16.84 -4.61
N LEU A 131 -8.53 -16.56 -5.06
CA LEU A 131 -7.98 -15.20 -5.04
C LEU A 131 -8.73 -14.26 -5.97
N ARG A 132 -9.08 -14.72 -7.18
CA ARG A 132 -9.86 -13.92 -8.13
C ARG A 132 -11.25 -13.57 -7.58
N VAL A 133 -11.94 -14.57 -7.02
CA VAL A 133 -13.25 -14.36 -6.41
C VAL A 133 -13.17 -13.37 -5.26
N SER A 134 -12.19 -13.53 -4.38
CA SER A 134 -12.03 -12.62 -3.24
C SER A 134 -11.72 -11.19 -3.69
N GLN A 135 -10.88 -11.02 -4.72
CA GLN A 135 -10.57 -9.70 -5.26
C GLN A 135 -11.81 -9.03 -5.86
N ASP A 136 -12.61 -9.79 -6.59
CA ASP A 136 -13.86 -9.27 -7.17
C ASP A 136 -14.84 -8.84 -6.08
N VAL A 137 -14.95 -9.63 -5.02
CA VAL A 137 -15.79 -9.27 -3.85
C VAL A 137 -15.30 -7.97 -3.22
N LEU A 138 -14.00 -7.85 -2.99
CA LEU A 138 -13.42 -6.65 -2.39
C LEU A 138 -13.64 -5.41 -3.27
N ARG A 139 -13.48 -5.54 -4.59
CA ARG A 139 -13.74 -4.44 -5.53
C ARG A 139 -15.21 -3.99 -5.48
N LYS A 140 -16.14 -4.94 -5.42
CA LYS A 140 -17.57 -4.62 -5.31
C LYS A 140 -17.88 -3.87 -4.03
N VAL A 141 -17.32 -4.31 -2.92
CA VAL A 141 -17.51 -3.62 -1.63
C VAL A 141 -16.91 -2.22 -1.69
N PHE A 142 -15.69 -2.08 -2.19
CA PHE A 142 -15.02 -0.80 -2.30
C PHE A 142 -15.80 0.19 -3.18
N SER A 143 -16.34 -0.27 -4.31
CA SER A 143 -17.09 0.60 -5.21
C SER A 143 -18.34 1.21 -4.57
N LYS A 144 -18.89 0.56 -3.55
CA LYS A 144 -20.06 1.04 -2.81
C LYS A 144 -19.72 1.86 -1.58
N THR A 145 -18.51 1.73 -1.06
CA THR A 145 -18.13 2.32 0.24
C THR A 145 -17.13 3.47 0.12
N LYS A 146 -16.59 3.70 -1.06
CA LYS A 146 -15.53 4.70 -1.27
C LYS A 146 -16.00 6.16 -1.17
N ASP A 147 -17.31 6.41 -1.17
CA ASP A 147 -17.89 7.75 -1.10
C ASP A 147 -18.08 8.22 0.34
#